data_9b4e92fbc7d15b7406ea543260fd1b3c
#
_entry.id   9b4e92fbc7d15b7406ea543260fd1b3c
#
_cell.length_a   1.000
_cell.length_b   1.000
_cell.length_c   1.000
_cell.angle_alpha   90.00
_cell.angle_beta   90.00
_cell.angle_gamma   90.00
#
_symmetry.space_group_name_H-M   'P 1'
#
loop_
_entity.id
_entity.type
_entity.pdbx_description
1 polymer ?
#
loop_
_entity_poly.entity_id
_entity_poly.type
_entity_poly.pdbx_seq_one_letter_code
_entity_poly.pdbx_strand_id
1 'polypeptide(L)'
;MTDLFSKIKEVTEIPAISGHEAPVRDYLRQQLTPHVDEIVTDGLGGIFGVKHSTAADAPRILVAAHMDEVGFMISEIKADGTFRVVPIGGWNPMVVSSQRFKLFTRDGREYPAISGSVPPHLTCLLYTSPSPRDQRGS
;
A
#
# COMPACT_ATOMS: atom_id res chain seq x y z
N MET A 1 -21.92 2.35 20.04
CA MET A 1 -21.35 1.32 19.16
C MET A 1 -20.83 2.03 17.93
N THR A 2 -19.52 2.06 17.74
CA THR A 2 -18.93 2.55 16.49
C THR A 2 -19.38 1.59 15.38
N ASP A 3 -19.98 2.12 14.34
CA ASP A 3 -20.43 1.33 13.21
C ASP A 3 -19.24 0.64 12.53
N LEU A 4 -19.40 -0.60 12.13
CA LEU A 4 -18.36 -1.38 11.43
C LEU A 4 -17.86 -0.65 10.17
N PHE A 5 -18.78 0.02 9.47
CA PHE A 5 -18.44 0.83 8.30
C PHE A 5 -17.45 1.96 8.65
N SER A 6 -17.66 2.67 9.77
CA SER A 6 -16.75 3.71 10.23
C SER A 6 -15.34 3.17 10.52
N LYS A 7 -15.25 2.00 11.16
CA LYS A 7 -13.95 1.35 11.43
C LYS A 7 -13.22 0.92 10.15
N ILE A 8 -13.95 0.35 9.20
CA ILE A 8 -13.38 -0.03 7.90
C ILE A 8 -12.88 1.22 7.20
N LYS A 9 -13.68 2.28 7.16
CA LYS A 9 -13.29 3.55 6.56
C LYS A 9 -12.03 4.12 7.22
N GLU A 10 -12.00 4.20 8.53
CA GLU A 10 -10.83 4.71 9.27
C GLU A 10 -9.55 3.97 8.91
N VAL A 11 -9.53 2.64 8.94
CA VAL A 11 -8.33 1.85 8.67
C VAL A 11 -7.91 1.91 7.20
N THR A 12 -8.86 1.97 6.27
CA THR A 12 -8.56 2.02 4.83
C THR A 12 -8.14 3.39 4.32
N GLU A 13 -8.35 4.45 5.10
CA GLU A 13 -7.89 5.80 4.77
C GLU A 13 -6.49 6.13 5.34
N ILE A 14 -5.91 5.24 6.17
CA ILE A 14 -4.55 5.41 6.67
C ILE A 14 -3.55 5.00 5.59
N PRO A 15 -2.65 5.91 5.15
CA PRO A 15 -1.65 5.56 4.15
C PRO A 15 -0.64 4.55 4.72
N ALA A 16 -0.44 3.44 4.01
CA ALA A 16 0.36 2.33 4.50
C ALA A 16 0.94 1.48 3.35
N ILE A 17 1.80 2.05 2.51
CA ILE A 17 2.51 1.25 1.52
C ILE A 17 3.51 0.32 2.20
N SER A 18 3.86 -0.81 1.55
CA SER A 18 4.83 -1.79 2.08
C SER A 18 6.14 -1.11 2.50
N GLY A 19 6.58 -1.36 3.73
CA GLY A 19 7.74 -0.72 4.37
C GLY A 19 7.42 0.61 5.07
N HIS A 20 6.19 1.12 5.00
CA HIS A 20 5.73 2.36 5.64
C HIS A 20 4.42 2.16 6.41
N GLU A 21 4.22 0.98 6.99
CA GLU A 21 2.99 0.57 7.68
C GLU A 21 2.88 1.13 9.12
N ALA A 22 3.84 1.93 9.58
CA ALA A 22 3.83 2.46 10.95
C ALA A 22 2.51 3.14 11.34
N PRO A 23 1.88 3.99 10.52
CA PRO A 23 0.62 4.65 10.90
C PRO A 23 -0.52 3.66 11.11
N VAL A 24 -0.69 2.67 10.23
CA VAL A 24 -1.74 1.64 10.37
C VAL A 24 -1.43 0.71 11.55
N ARG A 25 -0.16 0.37 11.78
CA ARG A 25 0.25 -0.43 12.94
C ARG A 25 -0.08 0.26 14.26
N ASP A 26 0.15 1.56 14.35
CA ASP A 26 -0.16 2.35 15.55
C ASP A 26 -1.67 2.44 15.79
N TYR A 27 -2.46 2.61 14.72
CA TYR A 27 -3.91 2.51 14.79
C TYR A 27 -4.36 1.14 15.28
N LEU A 28 -3.85 0.04 14.71
CA LEU A 28 -4.19 -1.31 15.12
C LEU A 28 -3.77 -1.58 16.57
N ARG A 29 -2.62 -1.08 17.01
CA ARG A 29 -2.20 -1.18 18.41
C ARG A 29 -3.24 -0.58 19.35
N GLN A 30 -3.73 0.62 19.05
CA GLN A 30 -4.76 1.29 19.85
C GLN A 30 -6.07 0.49 19.86
N GLN A 31 -6.47 -0.06 18.70
CA GLN A 31 -7.71 -0.84 18.61
C GLN A 31 -7.61 -2.20 19.33
N LEU A 32 -6.45 -2.86 19.27
CA LEU A 32 -6.25 -4.19 19.88
C LEU A 32 -6.06 -4.14 21.38
N THR A 33 -5.37 -3.11 21.92
CA THR A 33 -5.01 -3.00 23.33
C THR A 33 -6.15 -3.33 24.31
N PRO A 34 -7.40 -2.86 24.15
CA PRO A 34 -8.49 -3.16 25.10
C PRO A 34 -9.03 -4.59 24.98
N HIS A 35 -8.60 -5.38 24.00
CA HIS A 35 -9.20 -6.67 23.67
C HIS A 35 -8.26 -7.87 23.82
N VAL A 36 -6.96 -7.61 24.00
CA VAL A 36 -5.91 -8.64 24.06
C VAL A 36 -5.13 -8.55 25.39
N ASP A 37 -4.46 -9.63 25.72
CA ASP A 37 -3.67 -9.70 26.96
C ASP A 37 -2.23 -9.20 26.73
N GLU A 38 -1.76 -9.33 25.47
CA GLU A 38 -0.41 -8.91 25.09
C GLU A 38 -0.40 -8.40 23.65
N ILE A 39 0.49 -7.43 23.34
CA ILE A 39 0.79 -7.00 21.98
C ILE A 39 2.27 -7.25 21.70
N VAL A 40 2.53 -8.06 20.68
CA VAL A 40 3.88 -8.40 20.21
C VAL A 40 4.11 -7.77 18.84
N THR A 41 5.32 -7.30 18.60
CA THR A 41 5.76 -6.85 17.26
C THR A 41 7.01 -7.61 16.87
N ASP A 42 7.12 -7.95 15.59
CA ASP A 42 8.31 -8.62 15.05
C ASP A 42 9.30 -7.63 14.41
N GLY A 43 10.44 -8.16 13.96
CA GLY A 43 11.49 -7.38 13.30
C GLY A 43 11.13 -6.90 11.88
N LEU A 44 10.05 -7.42 11.28
CA LEU A 44 9.54 -7.01 9.99
C LEU A 44 8.43 -5.96 10.09
N GLY A 45 8.02 -5.62 11.31
CA GLY A 45 6.98 -4.64 11.57
C GLY A 45 5.57 -5.23 11.68
N GLY A 46 5.46 -6.56 11.75
CA GLY A 46 4.18 -7.22 12.07
C GLY A 46 3.70 -6.87 13.47
N ILE A 47 2.39 -6.85 13.70
CA ILE A 47 1.77 -6.64 14.99
C ILE A 47 0.82 -7.80 15.31
N PHE A 48 0.91 -8.33 16.52
CA PHE A 48 0.13 -9.47 16.97
C PHE A 48 -0.55 -9.14 18.29
N GLY A 49 -1.86 -9.29 18.34
CA GLY A 49 -2.61 -9.29 19.59
C GLY A 49 -2.76 -10.73 20.08
N VAL A 50 -2.27 -11.01 21.28
CA VAL A 50 -2.36 -12.34 21.90
C VAL A 50 -3.47 -12.33 22.94
N LYS A 51 -4.39 -13.28 22.83
CA LYS A 51 -5.44 -13.55 23.80
C LYS A 51 -5.26 -14.93 24.37
N HIS A 52 -5.00 -15.03 25.67
CA HIS A 52 -4.83 -16.31 26.36
C HIS A 52 -6.18 -16.96 26.67
N SER A 53 -6.23 -18.28 26.53
CA SER A 53 -7.37 -19.06 26.99
C SER A 53 -7.19 -19.43 28.46
N THR A 54 -8.30 -19.57 29.19
CA THR A 54 -8.33 -20.14 30.55
C THR A 54 -8.40 -21.64 30.54
N ALA A 55 -8.69 -22.31 29.39
CA ALA A 55 -8.73 -23.75 29.27
C ALA A 55 -7.32 -24.33 29.08
N ALA A 56 -7.00 -25.41 29.81
CA ALA A 56 -5.66 -26.02 29.82
C ALA A 56 -5.24 -26.56 28.43
N ASP A 57 -6.18 -27.12 27.67
CA ASP A 57 -5.94 -27.76 26.37
C ASP A 57 -6.54 -26.96 25.21
N ALA A 58 -6.59 -25.63 25.34
CA ALA A 58 -7.13 -24.79 24.31
C ALA A 58 -6.28 -24.86 23.02
N PRO A 59 -6.90 -25.03 21.84
CA PRO A 59 -6.17 -24.97 20.59
C PRO A 59 -5.63 -23.55 20.35
N ARG A 60 -4.49 -23.46 19.68
CA ARG A 60 -3.96 -22.16 19.20
C ARG A 60 -4.59 -21.84 17.85
N ILE A 61 -5.20 -20.66 17.76
CA ILE A 61 -5.82 -20.15 16.54
C ILE A 61 -5.06 -18.89 16.12
N LEU A 62 -4.61 -18.85 14.87
CA LEU A 62 -4.03 -17.65 14.27
C LEU A 62 -5.02 -17.07 13.24
N VAL A 63 -5.40 -15.81 13.43
CA VAL A 63 -6.12 -15.02 12.43
C VAL A 63 -5.12 -14.02 11.86
N ALA A 64 -4.86 -14.09 10.56
CA ALA A 64 -3.84 -13.26 9.90
C ALA A 64 -4.46 -12.43 8.78
N ALA A 65 -3.99 -11.18 8.65
CA ALA A 65 -4.29 -10.29 7.54
C ALA A 65 -3.08 -9.39 7.30
N HIS A 66 -2.96 -8.82 6.08
CA HIS A 66 -1.92 -7.85 5.79
C HIS A 66 -2.37 -6.42 6.16
N MET A 67 -1.39 -5.52 6.39
CA MET A 67 -1.63 -4.12 6.74
C MET A 67 -1.35 -3.17 5.60
N ASP A 68 -0.53 -3.59 4.63
CA ASP A 68 -0.05 -2.73 3.56
C ASP A 68 -1.06 -2.59 2.43
N GLU A 69 -0.91 -1.49 1.71
CA GLU A 69 -1.61 -1.19 0.48
C GLU A 69 -0.62 -1.04 -0.67
N VAL A 70 -1.12 -1.12 -1.91
CA VAL A 70 -0.32 -0.84 -3.09
C VAL A 70 -0.03 0.67 -3.21
N GLY A 71 1.15 1.02 -3.68
CA GLY A 71 1.54 2.41 -3.84
C GLY A 71 2.73 2.58 -4.77
N PHE A 72 3.40 3.71 -4.65
CA PHE A 72 4.58 4.04 -5.43
C PHE A 72 5.65 4.65 -4.54
N MET A 73 6.90 4.40 -4.89
CA MET A 73 8.05 5.07 -4.30
C MET A 73 8.71 5.96 -5.35
N ILE A 74 9.05 7.20 -4.97
CA ILE A 74 9.77 8.12 -5.84
C ILE A 74 11.19 7.63 -5.99
N SER A 75 11.61 7.39 -7.23
CA SER A 75 12.99 7.03 -7.58
C SER A 75 13.81 8.20 -8.10
N GLU A 76 13.15 9.24 -8.65
CA GLU A 76 13.81 10.41 -9.21
C GLU A 76 12.88 11.63 -9.15
N ILE A 77 13.43 12.77 -8.79
CA ILE A 77 12.78 14.07 -8.89
C ILE A 77 13.46 14.83 -10.04
N LYS A 78 12.69 15.17 -11.08
CA LYS A 78 13.20 15.84 -12.27
C LYS A 78 13.15 17.35 -12.11
N ALA A 79 13.96 18.04 -12.91
CA ALA A 79 14.07 19.51 -12.90
C ALA A 79 12.78 20.24 -13.31
N ASP A 80 11.89 19.58 -14.07
CA ASP A 80 10.58 20.09 -14.49
C ASP A 80 9.48 19.91 -13.41
N GLY A 81 9.84 19.40 -12.23
CA GLY A 81 8.91 19.15 -11.13
C GLY A 81 8.11 17.84 -11.25
N THR A 82 8.40 17.03 -12.26
CA THR A 82 7.82 15.68 -12.35
C THR A 82 8.65 14.65 -11.57
N PHE A 83 8.01 13.52 -11.24
CA PHE A 83 8.66 12.42 -10.54
C PHE A 83 8.68 11.16 -11.40
N ARG A 84 9.77 10.42 -11.31
CA ARG A 84 9.79 9.02 -11.69
C ARG A 84 9.49 8.18 -10.46
N VAL A 85 8.61 7.19 -10.61
CA VAL A 85 8.19 6.33 -9.52
C VAL A 85 8.40 4.87 -9.87
N VAL A 86 8.60 4.04 -8.86
CA VAL A 86 8.57 2.57 -8.95
C VAL A 86 7.34 2.05 -8.24
N PRO A 87 6.66 1.04 -8.80
CA PRO A 87 5.50 0.45 -8.16
C PRO A 87 5.90 -0.34 -6.91
N ILE A 88 5.07 -0.23 -5.87
CA ILE A 88 5.13 -1.05 -4.66
C ILE A 88 3.83 -1.86 -4.64
N GLY A 89 3.97 -3.20 -4.63
CA GLY A 89 2.83 -4.10 -4.75
C GLY A 89 2.38 -4.35 -6.20
N GLY A 90 1.29 -5.09 -6.36
CA GLY A 90 0.76 -5.53 -7.65
C GLY A 90 -0.14 -4.48 -8.30
N TRP A 91 0.41 -3.67 -9.20
CA TRP A 91 -0.36 -2.71 -9.99
C TRP A 91 -0.76 -3.26 -11.35
N ASN A 92 -2.00 -2.96 -11.76
CA ASN A 92 -2.37 -3.06 -13.17
C ASN A 92 -1.97 -1.73 -13.86
N PRO A 93 -1.00 -1.72 -14.79
CA PRO A 93 -0.52 -0.50 -15.44
C PRO A 93 -1.62 0.30 -16.16
N MET A 94 -2.68 -0.37 -16.61
CA MET A 94 -3.76 0.28 -17.34
C MET A 94 -4.61 1.22 -16.49
N VAL A 95 -4.66 1.01 -15.16
CA VAL A 95 -5.47 1.83 -14.26
C VAL A 95 -4.68 2.94 -13.56
N VAL A 96 -3.37 3.00 -13.76
CA VAL A 96 -2.49 3.96 -13.07
C VAL A 96 -2.56 5.35 -13.69
N SER A 97 -2.80 5.45 -15.01
CA SER A 97 -2.85 6.73 -15.71
C SER A 97 -4.00 7.61 -15.22
N SER A 98 -3.72 8.91 -15.03
CA SER A 98 -4.70 9.94 -14.62
C SER A 98 -5.32 9.71 -13.23
N GLN A 99 -4.68 8.92 -12.38
CA GLN A 99 -5.10 8.73 -11.00
C GLN A 99 -4.56 9.84 -10.10
N ARG A 100 -5.31 10.14 -9.05
CA ARG A 100 -4.88 11.05 -8.00
C ARG A 100 -4.20 10.26 -6.90
N PHE A 101 -3.07 10.78 -6.42
CA PHE A 101 -2.29 10.22 -5.35
C PHE A 101 -2.02 11.25 -4.26
N LYS A 102 -1.74 10.76 -3.08
CA LYS A 102 -1.15 11.53 -1.98
C LYS A 102 0.34 11.23 -1.95
N LEU A 103 1.14 12.27 -2.01
CA LEU A 103 2.59 12.18 -1.89
C LEU A 103 2.97 12.55 -0.46
N PHE A 104 3.66 11.66 0.22
CA PHE A 104 4.17 11.90 1.57
C PHE A 104 5.67 12.14 1.53
N THR A 105 6.11 13.20 2.19
CA THR A 105 7.52 13.50 2.36
C THR A 105 8.04 12.89 3.66
N ARG A 106 9.37 12.77 3.78
CA ARG A 106 10.00 12.21 4.99
C ARG A 106 9.70 13.00 6.26
N ASP A 107 9.44 14.30 6.14
CA ASP A 107 9.05 15.19 7.24
C ASP A 107 7.54 15.21 7.51
N GLY A 108 6.79 14.27 6.91
CA GLY A 108 5.37 14.06 7.18
C GLY A 108 4.40 15.00 6.46
N ARG A 109 4.88 15.84 5.52
CA ARG A 109 3.98 16.68 4.72
C ARG A 109 3.30 15.88 3.63
N GLU A 110 2.06 16.22 3.36
CA GLU A 110 1.23 15.62 2.31
C GLU A 110 1.05 16.61 1.15
N TYR A 111 1.20 16.11 -0.08
CA TYR A 111 0.95 16.87 -1.30
C TYR A 111 0.05 16.09 -2.24
N PRO A 112 -0.88 16.74 -2.95
CA PRO A 112 -1.64 16.09 -4.02
C PRO A 112 -0.72 15.86 -5.22
N ALA A 113 -0.84 14.68 -5.83
CA ALA A 113 -0.13 14.30 -7.05
C ALA A 113 -1.08 13.65 -8.05
N ILE A 114 -0.74 13.71 -9.31
CA ILE A 114 -1.48 13.09 -10.41
C ILE A 114 -0.50 12.29 -11.25
N SER A 115 -0.84 11.03 -11.53
CA SER A 115 -0.09 10.24 -12.51
C SER A 115 -0.41 10.68 -13.92
N GLY A 116 0.63 10.82 -14.72
CA GLY A 116 0.53 11.13 -16.14
C GLY A 116 1.19 10.06 -16.99
N SER A 117 0.73 9.93 -18.22
CA SER A 117 1.42 9.18 -19.26
C SER A 117 1.61 10.06 -20.48
N VAL A 118 2.68 9.82 -21.23
CA VAL A 118 2.86 10.50 -22.52
C VAL A 118 1.72 10.02 -23.45
N PRO A 119 0.93 10.93 -24.01
CA PRO A 119 -0.14 10.57 -24.92
C PRO A 119 0.37 9.71 -26.09
N PRO A 120 -0.35 8.68 -26.54
CA PRO A 120 0.09 7.78 -27.60
C PRO A 120 0.50 8.48 -28.88
N HIS A 121 -0.15 9.59 -29.23
CA HIS A 121 0.17 10.39 -30.43
C HIS A 121 1.49 11.18 -30.34
N LEU A 122 2.08 11.29 -29.16
CA LEU A 122 3.41 11.87 -28.93
C LEU A 122 4.50 10.79 -28.82
N THR A 123 4.14 9.53 -28.83
CA THR A 123 5.05 8.37 -28.76
C THR A 123 5.11 7.64 -30.09
N CYS A 124 5.55 8.31 -31.16
CA CYS A 124 5.73 7.70 -32.50
C CYS A 124 6.46 6.35 -32.50
N LEU A 125 7.36 6.16 -31.56
CA LEU A 125 8.14 4.92 -31.41
C LEU A 125 7.32 3.70 -30.95
N LEU A 126 6.16 3.88 -30.32
CA LEU A 126 5.31 2.76 -29.90
C LEU A 126 4.57 2.10 -31.06
N TYR A 127 4.34 2.83 -32.15
CA TYR A 127 3.71 2.29 -33.36
C TYR A 127 4.68 1.55 -34.30
N THR A 128 5.99 1.77 -34.10
CA THR A 128 7.05 1.14 -34.92
C THR A 128 7.73 -0.03 -34.20
N SER A 129 7.48 -0.22 -32.91
CA SER A 129 7.98 -1.40 -32.19
C SER A 129 7.06 -2.60 -32.50
N PRO A 130 7.62 -3.74 -32.95
CA PRO A 130 6.84 -4.95 -33.17
C PRO A 130 6.16 -5.35 -31.86
N SER A 131 4.87 -5.64 -31.92
CA SER A 131 4.14 -6.16 -30.76
C SER A 131 4.76 -7.53 -30.37
N PRO A 132 4.73 -7.92 -29.09
CA PRO A 132 5.15 -9.26 -28.69
C PRO A 132 4.39 -10.40 -29.42
N ARG A 133 3.26 -10.10 -30.06
CA ARG A 133 2.52 -11.04 -30.92
C ARG A 133 3.16 -11.18 -32.30
N ASP A 134 3.82 -10.13 -32.79
CA ASP A 134 4.45 -10.13 -34.12
C ASP A 134 5.79 -10.88 -34.12
N GLN A 135 6.37 -11.15 -32.94
CA GLN A 135 7.62 -11.88 -32.76
C GLN A 135 7.44 -13.41 -32.69
N ARG A 136 6.20 -13.93 -32.77
CA ARG A 136 5.91 -15.37 -32.70
C ARG A 136 5.76 -16.03 -34.07
N GLY A 137 6.21 -15.41 -35.15
CA GLY A 137 6.06 -15.85 -36.53
C GLY A 137 7.36 -16.02 -37.31
N SER A 138 8.44 -16.53 -36.66
CA SER A 138 9.66 -16.98 -37.36
C SER A 138 10.24 -18.20 -36.69
#